data_67e58ed5f9b6337dcc5dbd5e7a7e4ffb
#
_entry.id   67e58ed5f9b6337dcc5dbd5e7a7e4ffb
#
_cell.length_a   1.000
_cell.length_b   1.000
_cell.length_c   1.000
_cell.angle_alpha   90.00
_cell.angle_beta   90.00
_cell.angle_gamma   90.00
#
_symmetry.space_group_name_H-M   'P 1'
#
loop_
_entity.id
_entity.type
_entity.pdbx_description
1 polymer ?
#
loop_
_entity_poly.entity_id
_entity_poly.type
_entity_poly.pdbx_seq_one_letter_code
_entity_poly.pdbx_strand_id
1 'polypeptide(L)'
;MDMLHAIAIAILQGATELFPISSLGHAVVIPALLGWPLDQKAPEYLPFLVLLHTGTAAALLLYFWRDWLALAAGVLGVNGPTVAREQRQLFLLIVVATVPAVILGYVFNHFFRALFATPLYACFFLVANGLLLLLGEKLRGRATGRERPAASMTVTDALVIGVWQCGALLPGISRSGATIVGGLLRGFSHFDSARFSFLIALPIIIGATVLEVPHLLHASVPAGVFQQAVIAAMVAGVTAWIATFLLMRWFRSNDDWALTPFAIYCLLFGIASAAFLVVG
;
A
#
# COMPACT_ATOMS: atom_id res chain seq x y z
N MET A 1 18.67 13.25 -8.84
CA MET A 1 18.31 13.35 -7.38
C MET A 1 19.56 13.09 -6.57
N ASP A 2 19.84 13.86 -5.52
CA ASP A 2 20.94 13.54 -4.62
C ASP A 2 20.58 12.45 -3.60
N MET A 3 21.59 11.92 -2.88
CA MET A 3 21.43 10.85 -1.92
C MET A 3 20.54 11.24 -0.73
N LEU A 4 20.60 12.50 -0.29
CA LEU A 4 19.83 12.98 0.85
C LEU A 4 18.33 12.94 0.56
N HIS A 5 17.91 13.47 -0.61
CA HIS A 5 16.51 13.40 -1.06
C HIS A 5 16.06 11.95 -1.28
N ALA A 6 16.94 11.09 -1.84
CA ALA A 6 16.63 9.67 -2.02
C ALA A 6 16.34 8.97 -0.68
N ILE A 7 17.16 9.21 0.35
CA ILE A 7 16.96 8.66 1.69
C ILE A 7 15.71 9.24 2.34
N ALA A 8 15.47 10.57 2.21
CA ALA A 8 14.27 11.19 2.76
C ALA A 8 12.98 10.59 2.18
N ILE A 9 12.93 10.41 0.85
CA ILE A 9 11.80 9.74 0.17
C ILE A 9 11.70 8.28 0.62
N ALA A 10 12.82 7.58 0.81
CA ALA A 10 12.81 6.19 1.27
C ALA A 10 12.25 6.03 2.68
N ILE A 11 12.63 6.90 3.62
CA ILE A 11 12.06 6.94 4.97
C ILE A 11 10.55 7.23 4.89
N LEU A 12 10.17 8.23 4.11
CA LEU A 12 8.79 8.59 3.88
C LEU A 12 8.00 7.41 3.30
N GLN A 13 8.51 6.77 2.25
CA GLN A 13 7.91 5.59 1.64
C GLN A 13 7.71 4.47 2.66
N GLY A 14 8.77 4.07 3.38
CA GLY A 14 8.68 2.99 4.36
C GLY A 14 7.74 3.31 5.51
N ALA A 15 7.73 4.56 6.00
CA ALA A 15 6.85 4.99 7.07
C ALA A 15 5.37 5.03 6.65
N THR A 16 5.07 5.41 5.41
CA THR A 16 3.68 5.70 4.98
C THR A 16 3.05 4.59 4.14
N GLU A 17 3.83 3.63 3.60
CA GLU A 17 3.31 2.57 2.72
C GLU A 17 2.25 1.70 3.37
N LEU A 18 2.45 1.36 4.64
CA LEU A 18 1.56 0.44 5.36
C LEU A 18 0.49 1.18 6.16
N PHE A 19 0.80 2.41 6.56
CA PHE A 19 -0.21 3.28 7.14
C PHE A 19 -1.30 3.61 6.11
N PRO A 20 -2.56 3.72 6.51
CA PRO A 20 -3.67 3.98 5.58
C PRO A 20 -3.71 5.45 5.10
N ILE A 21 -2.53 6.04 4.77
CA ILE A 21 -2.36 7.47 4.46
C ILE A 21 -1.76 7.78 3.08
N SER A 22 -1.46 6.76 2.27
CA SER A 22 -0.91 6.85 0.90
C SER A 22 0.55 7.33 0.79
N SER A 23 1.48 6.41 0.65
CA SER A 23 2.91 6.70 0.44
C SER A 23 3.18 7.47 -0.86
N LEU A 24 2.56 7.06 -1.96
CA LEU A 24 2.69 7.73 -3.25
C LEU A 24 2.17 9.16 -3.21
N GLY A 25 1.05 9.42 -2.52
CA GLY A 25 0.55 10.77 -2.30
C GLY A 25 1.60 11.66 -1.62
N HIS A 26 2.23 11.15 -0.56
CA HIS A 26 3.28 11.88 0.17
C HIS A 26 4.55 12.07 -0.67
N ALA A 27 4.97 11.04 -1.42
CA ALA A 27 6.15 11.13 -2.30
C ALA A 27 5.99 12.15 -3.43
N VAL A 28 4.76 12.52 -3.79
CA VAL A 28 4.46 13.56 -4.78
C VAL A 28 4.26 14.93 -4.12
N VAL A 29 3.50 15.00 -3.02
CA VAL A 29 3.12 16.27 -2.38
C VAL A 29 4.26 16.89 -1.59
N ILE A 30 5.00 16.13 -0.78
CA ILE A 30 6.03 16.67 0.11
C ILE A 30 7.18 17.34 -0.68
N PRO A 31 7.75 16.74 -1.74
CA PRO A 31 8.76 17.41 -2.55
C PRO A 31 8.24 18.70 -3.18
N ALA A 32 6.98 18.74 -3.64
CA ALA A 32 6.38 19.94 -4.21
C ALA A 32 6.22 21.07 -3.17
N LEU A 33 5.79 20.73 -1.94
CA LEU A 33 5.68 21.72 -0.85
C LEU A 33 7.02 22.29 -0.40
N LEU A 34 8.07 21.46 -0.43
CA LEU A 34 9.41 21.84 0.03
C LEU A 34 10.27 22.45 -1.09
N GLY A 35 9.73 22.56 -2.31
CA GLY A 35 10.48 23.08 -3.46
C GLY A 35 11.71 22.24 -3.80
N TRP A 36 11.65 20.92 -3.58
CA TRP A 36 12.77 20.04 -3.89
C TRP A 36 13.01 20.02 -5.41
N PRO A 37 14.27 20.07 -5.87
CA PRO A 37 14.60 20.06 -7.29
C PRO A 37 14.46 18.64 -7.88
N LEU A 38 13.26 18.07 -7.80
CA LEU A 38 12.94 16.73 -8.28
C LEU A 38 12.01 16.82 -9.50
N ASP A 39 12.48 16.32 -10.63
CA ASP A 39 11.61 16.14 -11.78
C ASP A 39 10.78 14.87 -11.63
N GLN A 40 9.56 15.04 -11.12
CA GLN A 40 8.60 13.92 -10.93
C GLN A 40 8.08 13.35 -12.26
N LYS A 41 8.33 14.03 -13.39
CA LYS A 41 8.00 13.55 -14.75
C LYS A 41 9.16 12.82 -15.40
N ALA A 42 10.34 12.84 -14.79
CA ALA A 42 11.49 12.12 -15.31
C ALA A 42 11.21 10.61 -15.43
N PRO A 43 11.63 9.96 -16.53
CA PRO A 43 11.36 8.55 -16.78
C PRO A 43 11.83 7.60 -15.68
N GLU A 44 12.89 7.99 -14.95
CA GLU A 44 13.50 7.22 -13.87
C GLU A 44 12.78 7.38 -12.52
N TYR A 45 11.91 8.42 -12.34
CA TYR A 45 11.32 8.72 -11.04
C TYR A 45 10.33 7.62 -10.59
N LEU A 46 9.42 7.21 -11.46
CA LEU A 46 8.48 6.14 -11.13
C LEU A 46 9.17 4.77 -10.89
N PRO A 47 10.09 4.31 -11.75
CA PRO A 47 10.88 3.10 -11.46
C PRO A 47 11.68 3.19 -10.14
N PHE A 48 12.21 4.37 -9.78
CA PHE A 48 12.84 4.59 -8.48
C PHE A 48 11.85 4.36 -7.33
N LEU A 49 10.66 4.96 -7.38
CA LEU A 49 9.63 4.75 -6.36
C LEU A 49 9.22 3.27 -6.26
N VAL A 50 9.08 2.58 -7.41
CA VAL A 50 8.75 1.15 -7.41
C VAL A 50 9.87 0.32 -6.76
N LEU A 51 11.14 0.69 -6.93
CA LEU A 51 12.24 0.00 -6.24
C LEU A 51 12.18 0.22 -4.71
N LEU A 52 11.74 1.39 -4.23
CA LEU A 52 11.46 1.61 -2.81
C LEU A 52 10.35 0.66 -2.29
N HIS A 53 9.29 0.45 -3.10
CA HIS A 53 8.24 -0.52 -2.76
C HIS A 53 8.78 -1.95 -2.69
N THR A 54 9.82 -2.30 -3.45
CA THR A 54 10.49 -3.61 -3.32
C THR A 54 11.12 -3.78 -1.94
N GLY A 55 11.73 -2.71 -1.40
CA GLY A 55 12.22 -2.70 -0.02
C GLY A 55 11.10 -2.92 1.00
N THR A 56 9.96 -2.24 0.83
CA THR A 56 8.80 -2.43 1.71
C THR A 56 8.18 -3.82 1.56
N ALA A 57 8.18 -4.41 0.37
CA ALA A 57 7.74 -5.79 0.14
C ALA A 57 8.65 -6.80 0.86
N ALA A 58 9.97 -6.59 0.83
CA ALA A 58 10.92 -7.41 1.59
C ALA A 58 10.66 -7.32 3.10
N ALA A 59 10.34 -6.13 3.62
CA ALA A 59 9.95 -5.93 5.02
C ALA A 59 8.68 -6.71 5.37
N LEU A 60 7.64 -6.68 4.53
CA LEU A 60 6.42 -7.45 4.72
C LEU A 60 6.67 -8.96 4.66
N LEU A 61 7.48 -9.42 3.72
CA LEU A 61 7.87 -10.82 3.62
C LEU A 61 8.59 -11.28 4.90
N LEU A 62 9.51 -10.47 5.43
CA LEU A 62 10.22 -10.75 6.67
C LEU A 62 9.31 -10.67 7.90
N TYR A 63 8.38 -9.73 7.95
CA TYR A 63 7.45 -9.60 9.07
C TYR A 63 6.45 -10.77 9.14
N PHE A 64 5.89 -11.15 7.99
CA PHE A 64 4.93 -12.25 7.84
C PHE A 64 5.58 -13.55 7.33
N TRP A 65 6.88 -13.77 7.57
CA TRP A 65 7.62 -14.92 7.03
C TRP A 65 7.00 -16.27 7.41
N ARG A 66 6.42 -16.38 8.64
CA ARG A 66 5.74 -17.59 9.09
C ARG A 66 4.46 -17.86 8.31
N ASP A 67 3.69 -16.80 8.00
CA ASP A 67 2.49 -16.91 7.17
C ASP A 67 2.86 -17.38 5.76
N TRP A 68 3.90 -16.80 5.16
CA TRP A 68 4.37 -17.18 3.83
C TRP A 68 4.93 -18.59 3.77
N LEU A 69 5.68 -19.03 4.76
CA LEU A 69 6.13 -20.42 4.86
C LEU A 69 4.96 -21.40 5.04
N ALA A 70 3.97 -21.04 5.86
CA ALA A 70 2.77 -21.85 6.02
C ALA A 70 1.97 -21.97 4.72
N LEU A 71 1.80 -20.86 3.98
CA LEU A 71 1.17 -20.85 2.66
C LEU A 71 1.92 -21.76 1.68
N ALA A 72 3.25 -21.62 1.60
CA ALA A 72 4.09 -22.45 0.73
C ALA A 72 3.97 -23.95 1.09
N ALA A 73 4.07 -24.30 2.37
CA ALA A 73 3.90 -25.66 2.86
C ALA A 73 2.50 -26.22 2.57
N GLY A 74 1.47 -25.39 2.68
CA GLY A 74 0.09 -25.75 2.35
C GLY A 74 -0.10 -26.04 0.86
N VAL A 75 0.44 -25.19 -0.01
CA VAL A 75 0.42 -25.40 -1.48
C VAL A 75 1.12 -26.70 -1.85
N LEU A 76 2.29 -26.97 -1.23
CA LEU A 76 3.07 -28.20 -1.44
C LEU A 76 2.47 -29.45 -0.75
N GLY A 77 1.47 -29.28 0.12
CA GLY A 77 0.80 -30.38 0.79
C GLY A 77 1.58 -31.04 1.94
N VAL A 78 2.59 -30.32 2.51
CA VAL A 78 3.52 -30.88 3.51
C VAL A 78 2.88 -31.03 4.90
N ASN A 79 1.88 -30.18 5.26
CA ASN A 79 1.36 -30.04 6.63
C ASN A 79 0.12 -30.90 6.95
N GLY A 80 -0.12 -31.98 6.22
CA GLY A 80 -1.33 -32.81 6.37
C GLY A 80 -2.57 -32.17 5.72
N PRO A 81 -3.64 -32.98 5.47
CA PRO A 81 -4.71 -32.60 4.55
C PRO A 81 -5.55 -31.40 5.03
N THR A 82 -5.84 -31.30 6.33
CA THR A 82 -6.69 -30.23 6.89
C THR A 82 -5.98 -28.87 6.84
N VAL A 83 -4.76 -28.80 7.39
CA VAL A 83 -3.95 -27.55 7.41
C VAL A 83 -3.61 -27.12 5.99
N ALA A 84 -3.25 -28.07 5.12
CA ALA A 84 -2.97 -27.77 3.72
C ALA A 84 -4.18 -27.18 2.99
N ARG A 85 -5.39 -27.65 3.29
CA ARG A 85 -6.63 -27.08 2.71
C ARG A 85 -6.85 -25.64 3.13
N GLU A 86 -6.72 -25.31 4.41
CA GLU A 86 -6.86 -23.93 4.92
C GLU A 86 -5.84 -22.97 4.31
N GLN A 87 -4.57 -23.40 4.21
CA GLN A 87 -3.51 -22.60 3.63
C GLN A 87 -3.69 -22.39 2.12
N ARG A 88 -4.12 -23.43 1.38
CA ARG A 88 -4.47 -23.31 -0.04
C ARG A 88 -5.65 -22.37 -0.25
N GLN A 89 -6.65 -22.40 0.63
CA GLN A 89 -7.77 -21.47 0.59
C GLN A 89 -7.28 -20.04 0.78
N LEU A 90 -6.46 -19.77 1.79
CA LEU A 90 -5.89 -18.43 2.01
C LEU A 90 -5.05 -17.95 0.81
N PHE A 91 -4.23 -18.85 0.24
CA PHE A 91 -3.45 -18.53 -0.97
C PHE A 91 -4.37 -18.16 -2.14
N LEU A 92 -5.45 -18.94 -2.37
CA LEU A 92 -6.45 -18.63 -3.39
C LEU A 92 -7.11 -17.25 -3.16
N LEU A 93 -7.46 -16.93 -1.90
CA LEU A 93 -8.05 -15.63 -1.55
C LEU A 93 -7.09 -14.47 -1.84
N ILE A 94 -5.78 -14.63 -1.55
CA ILE A 94 -4.75 -13.66 -1.90
C ILE A 94 -4.69 -13.45 -3.41
N VAL A 95 -4.69 -14.51 -4.20
CA VAL A 95 -4.68 -14.43 -5.67
C VAL A 95 -5.94 -13.73 -6.18
N VAL A 96 -7.13 -14.13 -5.71
CA VAL A 96 -8.41 -13.53 -6.11
C VAL A 96 -8.45 -12.03 -5.79
N ALA A 97 -7.98 -11.61 -4.61
CA ALA A 97 -7.95 -10.20 -4.22
C ALA A 97 -6.93 -9.38 -5.02
N THR A 98 -5.91 -10.02 -5.59
CA THR A 98 -4.88 -9.36 -6.40
C THR A 98 -5.34 -9.07 -7.83
N VAL A 99 -6.12 -9.98 -8.43
CA VAL A 99 -6.51 -9.94 -9.84
C VAL A 99 -7.17 -8.63 -10.30
N PRO A 100 -8.18 -8.05 -9.59
CA PRO A 100 -8.84 -6.83 -10.05
C PRO A 100 -7.87 -5.66 -10.24
N ALA A 101 -6.97 -5.44 -9.27
CA ALA A 101 -6.01 -4.34 -9.34
C ALA A 101 -4.94 -4.55 -10.41
N VAL A 102 -4.50 -5.80 -10.64
CA VAL A 102 -3.57 -6.13 -11.74
C VAL A 102 -4.20 -5.85 -13.09
N ILE A 103 -5.43 -6.30 -13.32
CA ILE A 103 -6.13 -6.07 -14.60
C ILE A 103 -6.32 -4.57 -14.84
N LEU A 104 -6.88 -3.84 -13.88
CA LEU A 104 -7.13 -2.41 -14.03
C LEU A 104 -5.82 -1.61 -14.16
N GLY A 105 -4.81 -1.92 -13.34
CA GLY A 105 -3.52 -1.26 -13.40
C GLY A 105 -2.81 -1.47 -14.75
N TYR A 106 -2.91 -2.66 -15.32
CA TYR A 106 -2.34 -2.95 -16.64
C TYR A 106 -3.10 -2.24 -17.78
N VAL A 107 -4.43 -2.36 -17.79
CA VAL A 107 -5.27 -1.79 -18.88
C VAL A 107 -5.23 -0.26 -18.90
N PHE A 108 -5.23 0.38 -17.72
CA PHE A 108 -5.26 1.85 -17.59
C PHE A 108 -3.92 2.47 -17.16
N ASN A 109 -2.81 1.77 -17.37
CA ASN A 109 -1.48 2.21 -16.96
C ASN A 109 -1.17 3.66 -17.40
N HIS A 110 -1.39 4.01 -18.68
CA HIS A 110 -1.12 5.36 -19.20
C HIS A 110 -1.94 6.44 -18.49
N PHE A 111 -3.22 6.16 -18.21
CA PHE A 111 -4.10 7.09 -17.50
C PHE A 111 -3.59 7.35 -16.08
N PHE A 112 -3.27 6.29 -15.33
CA PHE A 112 -2.78 6.44 -13.97
C PHE A 112 -1.43 7.17 -13.90
N ARG A 113 -0.49 6.86 -14.81
CA ARG A 113 0.81 7.57 -14.87
C ARG A 113 0.65 9.07 -15.06
N ALA A 114 -0.31 9.53 -15.86
CA ALA A 114 -0.58 10.95 -16.04
C ALA A 114 -1.06 11.65 -14.74
N LEU A 115 -1.82 10.95 -13.91
CA LEU A 115 -2.31 11.48 -12.63
C LEU A 115 -1.20 11.61 -11.58
N PHE A 116 -0.21 10.71 -11.58
CA PHE A 116 0.90 10.73 -10.61
C PHE A 116 1.79 11.98 -10.74
N ALA A 117 1.82 12.63 -11.88
CA ALA A 117 2.67 13.78 -12.13
C ALA A 117 2.10 15.11 -11.61
N THR A 118 0.94 15.10 -10.92
CA THR A 118 0.24 16.34 -10.53
C THR A 118 -0.02 16.37 -9.03
N PRO A 119 0.78 17.13 -8.23
CA PRO A 119 0.65 17.19 -6.77
C PRO A 119 -0.74 17.58 -6.28
N LEU A 120 -1.41 18.48 -6.98
CA LEU A 120 -2.76 18.91 -6.61
C LEU A 120 -3.79 17.78 -6.65
N TYR A 121 -3.70 16.87 -7.64
CA TYR A 121 -4.58 15.69 -7.67
C TYR A 121 -4.28 14.74 -6.50
N ALA A 122 -3.01 14.57 -6.13
CA ALA A 122 -2.65 13.78 -4.97
C ALA A 122 -3.25 14.37 -3.66
N CYS A 123 -3.27 15.70 -3.51
CA CYS A 123 -3.94 16.35 -2.37
C CYS A 123 -5.45 16.07 -2.34
N PHE A 124 -6.15 16.18 -3.47
CA PHE A 124 -7.58 15.86 -3.53
C PHE A 124 -7.85 14.40 -3.19
N PHE A 125 -7.06 13.48 -3.69
CA PHE A 125 -7.22 12.06 -3.39
C PHE A 125 -6.80 11.72 -1.96
N LEU A 126 -5.88 12.46 -1.32
CA LEU A 126 -5.61 12.35 0.12
C LEU A 126 -6.84 12.73 0.94
N VAL A 127 -7.52 13.82 0.58
CA VAL A 127 -8.78 14.21 1.23
C VAL A 127 -9.84 13.12 1.02
N ALA A 128 -9.98 12.62 -0.21
CA ALA A 128 -10.89 11.52 -0.51
C ALA A 128 -10.56 10.26 0.29
N ASN A 129 -9.26 9.95 0.47
CA ASN A 129 -8.81 8.84 1.33
C ASN A 129 -9.24 9.05 2.79
N GLY A 130 -9.07 10.25 3.34
CA GLY A 130 -9.53 10.58 4.69
C GLY A 130 -11.04 10.36 4.87
N LEU A 131 -11.85 10.81 3.89
CA LEU A 131 -13.29 10.58 3.88
C LEU A 131 -13.64 9.08 3.77
N LEU A 132 -12.91 8.34 2.92
CA LEU A 132 -13.07 6.90 2.75
C LEU A 132 -12.82 6.15 4.07
N LEU A 133 -11.76 6.50 4.81
CA LEU A 133 -11.46 5.89 6.10
C LEU A 133 -12.55 6.19 7.15
N LEU A 134 -13.03 7.44 7.26
CA LEU A 134 -14.15 7.79 8.15
C LEU A 134 -15.43 7.07 7.78
N LEU A 135 -15.73 6.97 6.48
CA LEU A 135 -16.90 6.24 6.00
C LEU A 135 -16.80 4.74 6.35
N GLY A 136 -15.61 4.14 6.19
CA GLY A 136 -15.35 2.76 6.56
C GLY A 136 -15.66 2.49 8.03
N GLU A 137 -15.16 3.34 8.94
CA GLU A 137 -15.46 3.26 10.38
C GLU A 137 -16.97 3.39 10.67
N LYS A 138 -17.60 4.40 10.09
CA LYS A 138 -19.04 4.66 10.31
C LYS A 138 -19.92 3.52 9.82
N LEU A 139 -19.60 2.93 8.68
CA LEU A 139 -20.39 1.85 8.08
C LEU A 139 -20.14 0.51 8.78
N ARG A 140 -18.91 0.25 9.28
CA ARG A 140 -18.63 -0.92 10.11
C ARG A 140 -19.59 -1.03 11.29
N GLY A 141 -19.77 0.05 12.07
CA GLY A 141 -20.66 0.09 13.22
C GLY A 141 -22.14 -0.22 12.93
N ARG A 142 -22.55 -0.18 11.64
CA ARG A 142 -23.91 -0.47 11.19
C ARG A 142 -24.08 -1.88 10.64
N ALA A 143 -22.99 -2.53 10.20
CA ALA A 143 -23.10 -3.72 9.36
C ALA A 143 -23.28 -5.03 10.12
N THR A 144 -22.79 -5.15 11.36
CA THR A 144 -22.84 -6.46 12.05
C THR A 144 -22.77 -6.31 13.58
N GLY A 145 -23.68 -6.94 14.28
CA GLY A 145 -23.60 -7.12 15.73
C GLY A 145 -22.55 -8.14 16.19
N ARG A 146 -21.74 -8.72 15.30
CA ARG A 146 -20.69 -9.70 15.63
C ARG A 146 -19.60 -9.74 14.58
N GLU A 147 -18.36 -9.62 15.01
CA GLU A 147 -17.19 -9.76 14.14
C GLU A 147 -17.08 -11.16 13.55
N ARG A 148 -16.72 -11.21 12.26
CA ARG A 148 -16.45 -12.46 11.55
C ARG A 148 -14.98 -12.87 11.77
N PRO A 149 -14.70 -14.12 12.12
CA PRO A 149 -13.33 -14.61 12.20
C PRO A 149 -12.66 -14.63 10.82
N ALA A 150 -11.37 -14.33 10.73
CA ALA A 150 -10.60 -14.35 9.49
C ALA A 150 -10.72 -15.67 8.73
N ALA A 151 -10.81 -16.80 9.44
CA ALA A 151 -10.99 -18.13 8.86
C ALA A 151 -12.30 -18.30 8.08
N SER A 152 -13.30 -17.42 8.29
CA SER A 152 -14.58 -17.44 7.56
C SER A 152 -14.54 -16.66 6.24
N MET A 153 -13.38 -16.11 5.86
CA MET A 153 -13.22 -15.32 4.63
C MET A 153 -13.53 -16.17 3.40
N THR A 154 -14.39 -15.64 2.55
CA THR A 154 -14.85 -16.29 1.32
C THR A 154 -14.20 -15.68 0.08
N VAL A 155 -14.35 -16.35 -1.07
CA VAL A 155 -13.90 -15.83 -2.36
C VAL A 155 -14.59 -14.49 -2.69
N THR A 156 -15.87 -14.33 -2.34
CA THR A 156 -16.60 -13.07 -2.51
C THR A 156 -15.99 -11.95 -1.66
N ASP A 157 -15.60 -12.23 -0.41
CA ASP A 157 -14.94 -11.26 0.45
C ASP A 157 -13.62 -10.80 -0.16
N ALA A 158 -12.79 -11.75 -0.60
CA ALA A 158 -11.51 -11.47 -1.24
C ALA A 158 -11.68 -10.65 -2.53
N LEU A 159 -12.68 -10.97 -3.36
CA LEU A 159 -12.98 -10.19 -4.57
C LEU A 159 -13.41 -8.77 -4.24
N VAL A 160 -14.28 -8.57 -3.23
CA VAL A 160 -14.69 -7.23 -2.78
C VAL A 160 -13.48 -6.43 -2.30
N ILE A 161 -12.62 -7.02 -1.46
CA ILE A 161 -11.38 -6.36 -0.99
C ILE A 161 -10.47 -6.02 -2.18
N GLY A 162 -10.37 -6.93 -3.18
CA GLY A 162 -9.63 -6.69 -4.41
C GLY A 162 -10.18 -5.56 -5.26
N VAL A 163 -11.50 -5.40 -5.34
CA VAL A 163 -12.14 -4.25 -5.99
C VAL A 163 -11.83 -2.96 -5.24
N TRP A 164 -11.90 -2.95 -3.90
CA TRP A 164 -11.47 -1.80 -3.10
C TRP A 164 -10.00 -1.44 -3.33
N GLN A 165 -9.12 -2.45 -3.54
CA GLN A 165 -7.71 -2.25 -3.88
C GLN A 165 -7.53 -1.43 -5.17
N CYS A 166 -8.45 -1.50 -6.14
CA CYS A 166 -8.38 -0.73 -7.37
C CYS A 166 -8.42 0.79 -7.12
N GLY A 167 -9.07 1.25 -6.06
CA GLY A 167 -9.05 2.66 -5.66
C GLY A 167 -7.64 3.20 -5.44
N ALA A 168 -6.70 2.35 -5.01
CA ALA A 168 -5.31 2.73 -4.77
C ALA A 168 -4.48 2.99 -6.03
N LEU A 169 -5.02 2.75 -7.21
CA LEU A 169 -4.41 3.18 -8.47
C LEU A 169 -4.49 4.71 -8.65
N LEU A 170 -5.28 5.41 -7.84
CA LEU A 170 -5.33 6.86 -7.80
C LEU A 170 -4.28 7.40 -6.80
N PRO A 171 -3.42 8.37 -7.20
CA PRO A 171 -2.38 8.92 -6.35
C PRO A 171 -2.99 9.69 -5.18
N GLY A 172 -2.77 9.25 -3.95
CA GLY A 172 -3.38 9.84 -2.76
C GLY A 172 -4.40 8.92 -2.07
N ILE A 173 -4.99 7.95 -2.77
CA ILE A 173 -5.73 6.85 -2.14
C ILE A 173 -4.74 5.82 -1.62
N SER A 174 -4.87 5.48 -0.34
CA SER A 174 -4.03 4.46 0.28
C SER A 174 -4.50 3.05 -0.09
N ARG A 175 -3.59 2.20 -0.60
CA ARG A 175 -3.89 0.79 -0.88
C ARG A 175 -4.28 0.05 0.41
N SER A 176 -3.47 0.20 1.46
CA SER A 176 -3.78 -0.39 2.76
C SER A 176 -5.10 0.16 3.33
N GLY A 177 -5.34 1.47 3.23
CA GLY A 177 -6.59 2.10 3.65
C GLY A 177 -7.80 1.52 2.94
N ALA A 178 -7.78 1.49 1.61
CA ALA A 178 -8.89 0.98 0.80
C ALA A 178 -9.19 -0.50 1.10
N THR A 179 -8.15 -1.34 1.17
CA THR A 179 -8.33 -2.79 1.43
C THR A 179 -8.75 -3.08 2.87
N ILE A 180 -8.26 -2.33 3.86
CA ILE A 180 -8.74 -2.43 5.25
C ILE A 180 -10.22 -2.05 5.32
N VAL A 181 -10.63 -0.93 4.72
CA VAL A 181 -12.05 -0.53 4.65
C VAL A 181 -12.88 -1.62 3.97
N GLY A 182 -12.40 -2.19 2.85
CA GLY A 182 -13.06 -3.32 2.20
C GLY A 182 -13.28 -4.51 3.14
N GLY A 183 -12.29 -4.85 3.97
CA GLY A 183 -12.38 -5.90 4.98
C GLY A 183 -13.38 -5.57 6.10
N LEU A 184 -13.33 -4.33 6.63
CA LEU A 184 -14.27 -3.87 7.65
C LEU A 184 -15.73 -3.91 7.17
N LEU A 185 -15.99 -3.53 5.93
CA LEU A 185 -17.32 -3.59 5.31
C LEU A 185 -17.82 -5.04 5.11
N ARG A 186 -16.90 -6.02 5.11
CA ARG A 186 -17.22 -7.45 5.09
C ARG A 186 -17.36 -8.04 6.50
N GLY A 187 -17.23 -7.21 7.55
CA GLY A 187 -17.43 -7.59 8.96
C GLY A 187 -16.18 -8.18 9.64
N PHE A 188 -14.99 -8.01 9.08
CA PHE A 188 -13.73 -8.43 9.73
C PHE A 188 -13.24 -7.34 10.69
N SER A 189 -12.43 -7.74 11.68
CA SER A 189 -11.76 -6.82 12.60
C SER A 189 -10.74 -5.92 11.86
N HIS A 190 -10.33 -4.81 12.47
CA HIS A 190 -9.23 -3.99 11.94
C HIS A 190 -7.94 -4.80 11.80
N PHE A 191 -7.64 -5.63 12.80
CA PHE A 191 -6.44 -6.47 12.78
C PHE A 191 -6.44 -7.47 11.62
N ASP A 192 -7.55 -8.22 11.42
CA ASP A 192 -7.65 -9.21 10.36
C ASP A 192 -7.69 -8.56 8.97
N SER A 193 -8.38 -7.43 8.85
CA SER A 193 -8.43 -6.63 7.61
C SER A 193 -7.04 -6.11 7.24
N ALA A 194 -6.28 -5.58 8.22
CA ALA A 194 -4.91 -5.10 8.01
C ALA A 194 -3.96 -6.25 7.66
N ARG A 195 -4.04 -7.37 8.38
CA ARG A 195 -3.22 -8.56 8.08
C ARG A 195 -3.45 -9.05 6.65
N PHE A 196 -4.71 -9.21 6.24
CA PHE A 196 -5.03 -9.63 4.87
C PHE A 196 -4.58 -8.58 3.84
N SER A 197 -4.80 -7.28 4.11
CA SER A 197 -4.30 -6.17 3.29
C SER A 197 -2.79 -6.26 3.05
N PHE A 198 -2.01 -6.59 4.08
CA PHE A 198 -0.55 -6.69 3.96
C PHE A 198 -0.09 -7.95 3.23
N LEU A 199 -0.83 -9.05 3.36
CA LEU A 199 -0.55 -10.26 2.56
C LEU A 199 -0.80 -10.02 1.07
N ILE A 200 -1.90 -9.37 0.69
CA ILE A 200 -2.18 -9.07 -0.74
C ILE A 200 -1.30 -7.95 -1.30
N ALA A 201 -0.59 -7.20 -0.45
CA ALA A 201 0.38 -6.20 -0.88
C ALA A 201 1.55 -6.79 -1.64
N LEU A 202 2.07 -7.92 -1.15
CA LEU A 202 3.28 -8.52 -1.69
C LEU A 202 3.15 -8.90 -3.19
N PRO A 203 2.14 -9.66 -3.64
CA PRO A 203 2.00 -9.98 -5.06
C PRO A 203 1.79 -8.74 -5.94
N ILE A 204 1.09 -7.71 -5.48
CA ILE A 204 0.92 -6.46 -6.24
C ILE A 204 2.25 -5.73 -6.40
N ILE A 205 3.04 -5.60 -5.32
CA ILE A 205 4.34 -4.92 -5.37
C ILE A 205 5.31 -5.71 -6.25
N ILE A 206 5.34 -7.04 -6.13
CA ILE A 206 6.16 -7.88 -7.01
C ILE A 206 5.76 -7.69 -8.48
N GLY A 207 4.46 -7.67 -8.78
CA GLY A 207 3.97 -7.41 -10.13
C GLY A 207 4.41 -6.06 -10.68
N ALA A 208 4.27 -4.99 -9.90
CA ALA A 208 4.75 -3.65 -10.27
C ALA A 208 6.28 -3.62 -10.46
N THR A 209 7.03 -4.31 -9.60
CA THR A 209 8.50 -4.41 -9.69
C THR A 209 8.94 -5.09 -10.98
N VAL A 210 8.32 -6.20 -11.34
CA VAL A 210 8.62 -6.92 -12.59
C VAL A 210 8.35 -6.07 -13.83
N LEU A 211 7.36 -5.21 -13.77
CA LEU A 211 7.02 -4.31 -14.88
C LEU A 211 7.94 -3.08 -14.97
N GLU A 212 8.29 -2.47 -13.84
CA GLU A 212 8.96 -1.15 -13.82
C GLU A 212 10.48 -1.21 -13.67
N VAL A 213 11.03 -2.18 -12.92
CA VAL A 213 12.48 -2.25 -12.70
C VAL A 213 13.27 -2.47 -14.01
N PRO A 214 12.80 -3.26 -14.99
CA PRO A 214 13.49 -3.36 -16.28
C PRO A 214 13.65 -2.00 -16.99
N HIS A 215 12.66 -1.09 -16.85
CA HIS A 215 12.77 0.27 -17.43
C HIS A 215 13.93 1.05 -16.79
N LEU A 216 14.15 0.90 -15.47
CA LEU A 216 15.30 1.53 -14.79
C LEU A 216 16.65 0.95 -15.25
N LEU A 217 16.70 -0.36 -15.51
CA LEU A 217 17.92 -1.04 -15.95
C LEU A 217 18.28 -0.74 -17.41
N HIS A 218 17.29 -0.47 -18.26
CA HIS A 218 17.47 -0.19 -19.70
C HIS A 218 17.52 1.30 -20.00
N ALA A 219 17.09 2.17 -19.07
CA ALA A 219 17.22 3.61 -19.21
C ALA A 219 18.71 4.00 -19.22
N SER A 220 19.07 5.02 -20.00
CA SER A 220 20.40 5.64 -19.94
C SER A 220 20.52 6.49 -18.67
N VAL A 221 20.39 5.84 -17.50
CA VAL A 221 20.49 6.53 -16.19
C VAL A 221 21.95 6.81 -15.87
N PRO A 222 22.26 7.97 -15.24
CA PRO A 222 23.61 8.29 -14.80
C PRO A 222 24.20 7.20 -13.90
N ALA A 223 25.50 7.01 -14.00
CA ALA A 223 26.21 6.05 -13.15
C ALA A 223 25.95 6.36 -11.66
N GLY A 224 25.59 5.33 -10.89
CA GLY A 224 25.29 5.47 -9.45
C GLY A 224 23.81 5.61 -9.10
N VAL A 225 22.91 5.95 -10.02
CA VAL A 225 21.45 6.07 -9.72
C VAL A 225 20.87 4.73 -9.25
N PHE A 226 21.27 3.64 -9.87
CA PHE A 226 20.84 2.32 -9.43
C PHE A 226 21.32 1.98 -8.01
N GLN A 227 22.60 2.29 -7.70
CA GLN A 227 23.14 2.09 -6.36
C GLN A 227 22.41 2.94 -5.30
N GLN A 228 22.12 4.21 -5.63
CA GLN A 228 21.31 5.07 -4.76
C GLN A 228 19.93 4.49 -4.50
N ALA A 229 19.25 3.99 -5.54
CA ALA A 229 17.95 3.40 -5.44
C ALA A 229 17.94 2.11 -4.59
N VAL A 230 18.99 1.28 -4.69
CA VAL A 230 19.15 0.08 -3.84
C VAL A 230 19.34 0.47 -2.36
N ILE A 231 20.21 1.44 -2.07
CA ILE A 231 20.41 1.94 -0.70
C ILE A 231 19.09 2.52 -0.14
N ALA A 232 18.40 3.33 -0.93
CA ALA A 232 17.12 3.90 -0.57
C ALA A 232 16.06 2.79 -0.32
N ALA A 233 16.02 1.74 -1.15
CA ALA A 233 15.12 0.60 -0.95
C ALA A 233 15.40 -0.15 0.37
N MET A 234 16.67 -0.31 0.76
CA MET A 234 17.02 -0.89 2.07
C MET A 234 16.52 -0.02 3.23
N VAL A 235 16.70 1.30 3.13
CA VAL A 235 16.18 2.25 4.13
C VAL A 235 14.66 2.19 4.21
N ALA A 236 13.96 2.17 3.06
CA ALA A 236 12.52 2.01 3.00
C ALA A 236 12.06 0.69 3.64
N GLY A 237 12.81 -0.40 3.42
CA GLY A 237 12.53 -1.70 4.02
C GLY A 237 12.63 -1.70 5.55
N VAL A 238 13.71 -1.15 6.10
CA VAL A 238 13.87 -1.03 7.57
C VAL A 238 12.75 -0.20 8.19
N THR A 239 12.47 0.96 7.58
CA THR A 239 11.40 1.86 8.06
C THR A 239 10.03 1.19 7.95
N ALA A 240 9.75 0.46 6.87
CA ALA A 240 8.51 -0.27 6.67
C ALA A 240 8.34 -1.42 7.68
N TRP A 241 9.42 -2.11 8.02
CA TRP A 241 9.35 -3.17 9.03
C TRP A 241 8.93 -2.61 10.40
N ILE A 242 9.53 -1.48 10.82
CA ILE A 242 9.15 -0.76 12.05
C ILE A 242 7.69 -0.29 11.96
N ALA A 243 7.31 0.32 10.84
CA ALA A 243 5.95 0.80 10.60
C ALA A 243 4.91 -0.34 10.68
N THR A 244 5.21 -1.51 10.08
CA THR A 244 4.37 -2.70 10.15
C THR A 244 4.17 -3.15 11.60
N PHE A 245 5.26 -3.25 12.36
CA PHE A 245 5.21 -3.67 13.76
C PHE A 245 4.33 -2.73 14.59
N LEU A 246 4.52 -1.43 14.46
CA LEU A 246 3.74 -0.42 15.19
C LEU A 246 2.26 -0.45 14.80
N LEU A 247 1.96 -0.55 13.51
CA LEU A 247 0.59 -0.55 13.01
C LEU A 247 -0.18 -1.82 13.37
N MET A 248 0.47 -2.99 13.27
CA MET A 248 -0.16 -4.24 13.69
C MET A 248 -0.41 -4.28 15.21
N ARG A 249 0.50 -3.68 16.00
CA ARG A 249 0.29 -3.48 17.43
C ARG A 249 -0.88 -2.53 17.70
N TRP A 250 -0.97 -1.43 16.95
CA TRP A 250 -2.07 -0.47 17.03
C TRP A 250 -3.43 -1.15 16.79
N PHE A 251 -3.60 -1.86 15.70
CA PHE A 251 -4.85 -2.53 15.36
C PHE A 251 -5.20 -3.70 16.28
N ARG A 252 -4.23 -4.30 16.95
CA ARG A 252 -4.47 -5.31 17.98
C ARG A 252 -5.05 -4.72 19.27
N SER A 253 -4.65 -3.50 19.59
CA SER A 253 -5.04 -2.83 20.84
C SER A 253 -6.26 -1.91 20.67
N ASN A 254 -6.57 -1.52 19.45
CA ASN A 254 -7.64 -0.57 19.13
C ASN A 254 -8.48 -1.15 17.99
N ASP A 255 -9.72 -1.54 18.31
CA ASP A 255 -10.63 -2.03 17.29
C ASP A 255 -11.79 -1.05 17.02
N ASP A 256 -12.04 -0.11 17.93
CA ASP A 256 -13.02 0.95 17.74
C ASP A 256 -12.34 2.21 17.20
N TRP A 257 -12.83 2.70 16.05
CA TRP A 257 -12.36 3.96 15.43
C TRP A 257 -10.85 3.99 15.13
N ALA A 258 -10.23 2.81 14.91
CA ALA A 258 -8.78 2.68 14.76
C ALA A 258 -8.22 3.37 13.51
N LEU A 259 -9.04 3.61 12.48
CA LEU A 259 -8.67 4.37 11.28
C LEU A 259 -8.83 5.89 11.43
N THR A 260 -9.56 6.37 12.44
CA THR A 260 -9.90 7.79 12.60
C THR A 260 -8.68 8.71 12.69
N PRO A 261 -7.61 8.41 13.44
CA PRO A 261 -6.44 9.28 13.47
C PRO A 261 -5.80 9.47 12.08
N PHE A 262 -5.75 8.40 11.28
CA PHE A 262 -5.21 8.44 9.92
C PHE A 262 -6.13 9.21 8.97
N ALA A 263 -7.44 9.09 9.16
CA ALA A 263 -8.43 9.83 8.40
C ALA A 263 -8.30 11.34 8.64
N ILE A 264 -8.24 11.77 9.90
CA ILE A 264 -8.04 13.18 10.28
C ILE A 264 -6.74 13.70 9.69
N TYR A 265 -5.65 12.94 9.81
CA TYR A 265 -4.36 13.29 9.20
C TYR A 265 -4.50 13.52 7.69
N CYS A 266 -5.12 12.59 6.94
CA CYS A 266 -5.28 12.72 5.50
C CYS A 266 -6.09 13.96 5.11
N LEU A 267 -7.17 14.26 5.85
CA LEU A 267 -7.99 15.44 5.62
C LEU A 267 -7.19 16.73 5.85
N LEU A 268 -6.54 16.85 7.01
CA LEU A 268 -5.78 18.05 7.35
C LEU A 268 -4.59 18.26 6.42
N PHE A 269 -3.80 17.21 6.18
CA PHE A 269 -2.63 17.28 5.31
C PHE A 269 -3.04 17.55 3.86
N GLY A 270 -4.06 16.86 3.34
CA GLY A 270 -4.55 17.04 1.97
C GLY A 270 -5.10 18.45 1.72
N ILE A 271 -5.92 18.99 2.64
CA ILE A 271 -6.49 20.34 2.53
C ILE A 271 -5.40 21.40 2.66
N ALA A 272 -4.52 21.31 3.68
CA ALA A 272 -3.46 22.27 3.89
C ALA A 272 -2.47 22.32 2.71
N SER A 273 -2.09 21.13 2.19
CA SER A 273 -1.21 21.02 1.04
C SER A 273 -1.84 21.58 -0.23
N ALA A 274 -3.14 21.31 -0.48
CA ALA A 274 -3.86 21.84 -1.62
C ALA A 274 -3.93 23.38 -1.54
N ALA A 275 -4.27 23.94 -0.37
CA ALA A 275 -4.32 25.37 -0.16
C ALA A 275 -2.96 26.03 -0.41
N PHE A 276 -1.87 25.44 0.11
CA PHE A 276 -0.52 25.95 -0.10
C PHE A 276 -0.12 25.96 -1.59
N LEU A 277 -0.41 24.85 -2.32
CA LEU A 277 -0.07 24.72 -3.75
C LEU A 277 -0.90 25.62 -4.69
N VAL A 278 -2.05 26.12 -4.22
CA VAL A 278 -2.90 27.04 -5.01
C VAL A 278 -2.55 28.49 -4.76
N VAL A 279 -2.10 28.84 -3.55
CA VAL A 279 -1.83 30.23 -3.14
C VAL A 279 -0.35 30.60 -3.35
N GLY A 280 0.56 29.64 -3.22
CA GLY A 280 2.01 29.83 -3.40
C GLY A 280 2.44 29.57 -4.81
#